data_d5e16101a7a50fc03267fb6d634e2d78
#
_entry.id   d5e16101a7a50fc03267fb6d634e2d78
#
_cell.length_a   1.000
_cell.length_b   1.000
_cell.length_c   1.000
_cell.angle_alpha   90.00
_cell.angle_beta   90.00
_cell.angle_gamma   90.00
#
_symmetry.space_group_name_H-M   'P 1'
#
loop_
_entity.id
_entity.type
_entity.pdbx_description
1 polymer ?
#
loop_
_entity_poly.entity_id
_entity_poly.type
_entity_poly.pdbx_seq_one_letter_code
_entity_poly.pdbx_strand_id
1 'polypeptide(L)'
;PVSSPARAMLMTGMYPIHNKVTGNCNSQTAPYGVELSQDARCWSDVLKDMNYQTGYIGKWHLDSPYKPYVDTYNNRGKVAWNEWCPPERRHGFEHWIAYGTYDYHLKPMYWNTTAPRDSFYYVNQWGPAYEADKAIEYIQLQKNKQQPFALVVSMNPPHTGYELVPDNYKAIYKDLDVEALCANRPDIPAKGTTMGDYFRNNIRNYYACITGVDENVGRIIDELKRNGLFDNTIVVFTSDHGICMGAH
;
A
#
# COMPACT_ATOMS: atom_id res chain seq x y z
N PRO A 1 -0.65 7.26 14.55
CA PRO A 1 -0.84 7.48 13.11
C PRO A 1 -1.71 6.38 12.53
N VAL A 2 -2.47 6.71 11.48
CA VAL A 2 -3.29 5.77 10.71
C VAL A 2 -3.13 6.07 9.22
N SER A 3 -3.51 5.12 8.36
CA SER A 3 -3.12 5.07 6.95
C SER A 3 -3.53 6.31 6.14
N SER A 4 -4.83 6.67 6.07
CA SER A 4 -5.26 7.77 5.18
C SER A 4 -4.65 9.12 5.55
N PRO A 5 -4.60 9.54 6.83
CA PRO A 5 -3.90 10.76 7.22
C PRO A 5 -2.42 10.77 6.82
N ALA A 6 -1.69 9.68 7.06
CA ALA A 6 -0.28 9.58 6.71
C ALA A 6 -0.07 9.66 5.17
N ARG A 7 -0.91 8.97 4.39
CA ARG A 7 -0.88 9.03 2.92
C ARG A 7 -1.23 10.42 2.40
N ALA A 8 -2.24 11.07 2.97
CA ALA A 8 -2.60 12.45 2.60
C ALA A 8 -1.46 13.44 2.91
N MET A 9 -0.78 13.27 4.07
CA MET A 9 0.42 14.07 4.39
C MET A 9 1.54 13.83 3.39
N LEU A 10 1.81 12.57 3.03
CA LEU A 10 2.82 12.22 2.03
C LEU A 10 2.51 12.85 0.66
N MET A 11 1.25 12.85 0.25
CA MET A 11 0.82 13.40 -1.04
C MET A 11 0.85 14.92 -1.08
N THR A 12 0.42 15.59 -0.01
CA THR A 12 0.19 17.05 -0.01
C THR A 12 1.28 17.86 0.68
N GLY A 13 2.13 17.22 1.51
CA GLY A 13 3.06 17.92 2.39
C GLY A 13 2.37 18.67 3.55
N MET A 14 1.07 18.47 3.77
CA MET A 14 0.29 19.18 4.77
C MET A 14 -0.16 18.27 5.90
N TYR A 15 -0.18 18.79 7.14
CA TYR A 15 -0.74 18.06 8.29
C TYR A 15 -2.26 17.82 8.13
N PRO A 16 -2.82 16.78 8.80
CA PRO A 16 -4.23 16.38 8.65
C PRO A 16 -5.23 17.48 8.90
N ILE A 17 -4.95 18.42 9.81
CA ILE A 17 -5.83 19.56 10.07
C ILE A 17 -5.95 20.49 8.85
N HIS A 18 -4.94 20.57 8.02
CA HIS A 18 -4.93 21.40 6.81
C HIS A 18 -5.45 20.63 5.58
N ASN A 19 -5.04 19.37 5.39
CA ASN A 19 -5.53 18.55 4.27
C ASN A 19 -6.90 17.91 4.55
N LYS A 20 -7.42 18.03 5.78
CA LYS A 20 -8.72 17.56 6.28
C LYS A 20 -8.90 16.02 6.34
N VAL A 21 -7.89 15.25 6.03
CA VAL A 21 -7.91 13.80 6.18
C VAL A 21 -7.47 13.45 7.60
N THR A 22 -8.37 13.57 8.56
CA THR A 22 -8.10 13.45 9.99
C THR A 22 -8.26 12.04 10.54
N GLY A 23 -8.80 11.11 9.74
CA GLY A 23 -9.00 9.70 10.06
C GLY A 23 -8.91 8.83 8.81
N ASN A 24 -9.06 7.52 8.97
CA ASN A 24 -9.10 6.62 7.80
C ASN A 24 -10.36 6.85 6.96
N CYS A 25 -10.18 6.86 5.65
CA CYS A 25 -11.26 6.89 4.67
C CYS A 25 -12.04 5.56 4.73
N ASN A 26 -13.29 5.62 5.18
CA ASN A 26 -14.19 4.48 5.26
C ASN A 26 -15.66 4.95 5.34
N SER A 27 -16.61 4.02 5.33
CA SER A 27 -18.05 4.36 5.32
C SER A 27 -18.55 5.05 6.59
N GLN A 28 -17.83 5.00 7.71
CA GLN A 28 -18.19 5.71 8.94
C GLN A 28 -17.67 7.15 8.94
N THR A 29 -16.56 7.41 8.29
CA THR A 29 -15.93 8.74 8.19
C THR A 29 -16.37 9.51 6.94
N ALA A 30 -16.85 8.81 5.92
CA ALA A 30 -17.38 9.40 4.69
C ALA A 30 -18.43 10.52 4.92
N PRO A 31 -19.42 10.37 5.84
CA PRO A 31 -20.40 11.43 6.10
C PRO A 31 -19.81 12.74 6.64
N TYR A 32 -18.57 12.69 7.13
CA TYR A 32 -17.84 13.84 7.65
C TYR A 32 -16.83 14.41 6.64
N GLY A 33 -16.87 13.92 5.39
CA GLY A 33 -15.97 14.37 4.33
C GLY A 33 -14.50 14.01 4.55
N VAL A 34 -14.23 12.91 5.26
CA VAL A 34 -12.84 12.44 5.52
C VAL A 34 -12.34 11.72 4.29
N GLU A 35 -11.84 12.47 3.33
CA GLU A 35 -11.17 11.98 2.13
C GLU A 35 -10.27 13.09 1.56
N LEU A 36 -9.34 12.74 0.68
CA LEU A 36 -8.50 13.75 0.03
C LEU A 36 -9.35 14.58 -0.92
N SER A 37 -9.34 15.91 -0.73
CA SER A 37 -10.09 16.82 -1.61
C SER A 37 -9.59 16.71 -3.04
N GLN A 38 -10.50 16.67 -4.02
CA GLN A 38 -10.15 16.72 -5.43
C GLN A 38 -9.32 17.95 -5.81
N ASP A 39 -9.50 19.07 -5.09
CA ASP A 39 -8.78 20.33 -5.30
C ASP A 39 -7.44 20.38 -4.57
N ALA A 40 -7.08 19.32 -3.81
CA ALA A 40 -5.80 19.28 -3.12
C ALA A 40 -4.65 19.26 -4.13
N ARG A 41 -3.67 20.13 -3.94
CA ARG A 41 -2.45 20.14 -4.74
C ARG A 41 -1.46 19.11 -4.16
N CYS A 42 -1.18 18.05 -4.91
CA CYS A 42 -0.24 17.01 -4.55
C CYS A 42 1.09 17.20 -5.30
N TRP A 43 2.18 16.61 -4.78
CA TRP A 43 3.47 16.65 -5.47
C TRP A 43 3.41 16.00 -6.87
N SER A 44 2.54 15.00 -7.02
CA SER A 44 2.32 14.32 -8.31
C SER A 44 1.70 15.25 -9.37
N ASP A 45 0.81 16.18 -8.96
CA ASP A 45 0.31 17.23 -9.87
C ASP A 45 1.43 18.15 -10.32
N VAL A 46 2.35 18.49 -9.41
CA VAL A 46 3.51 19.33 -9.74
C VAL A 46 4.42 18.64 -10.75
N LEU A 47 4.71 17.35 -10.54
CA LEU A 47 5.53 16.58 -11.48
C LEU A 47 4.86 16.42 -12.83
N LYS A 48 3.55 16.22 -12.88
CA LYS A 48 2.80 16.19 -14.13
C LYS A 48 2.91 17.50 -14.88
N ASP A 49 2.76 18.64 -14.19
CA ASP A 49 2.93 19.98 -14.82
C ASP A 49 4.37 20.21 -15.31
N MET A 50 5.35 19.54 -14.70
CA MET A 50 6.75 19.51 -15.15
C MET A 50 7.03 18.46 -16.24
N ASN A 51 5.98 17.92 -16.86
CA ASN A 51 6.06 16.95 -17.96
C ASN A 51 6.65 15.58 -17.56
N TYR A 52 6.52 15.16 -16.29
CA TYR A 52 6.82 13.81 -15.89
C TYR A 52 5.70 12.85 -16.30
N GLN A 53 6.08 11.63 -16.72
CA GLN A 53 5.15 10.51 -16.78
C GLN A 53 4.92 9.98 -15.38
N THR A 54 3.68 9.93 -14.93
CA THR A 54 3.35 9.62 -13.54
C THR A 54 2.61 8.30 -13.42
N GLY A 55 3.00 7.45 -12.49
CA GLY A 55 2.38 6.16 -12.24
C GLY A 55 2.12 5.89 -10.76
N TYR A 56 1.01 5.22 -10.48
CA TYR A 56 0.66 4.73 -9.14
C TYR A 56 0.23 3.26 -9.21
N ILE A 57 0.82 2.41 -8.37
CA ILE A 57 0.54 0.98 -8.28
C ILE A 57 0.32 0.61 -6.82
N GLY A 58 -0.79 -0.08 -6.50
CA GLY A 58 -1.09 -0.59 -5.18
C GLY A 58 -2.11 0.22 -4.39
N LYS A 59 -1.99 0.21 -3.07
CA LYS A 59 -2.97 0.80 -2.14
C LYS A 59 -2.98 2.32 -2.19
N TRP A 60 -4.17 2.89 -2.43
CA TRP A 60 -4.40 4.34 -2.43
C TRP A 60 -4.96 4.85 -1.09
N HIS A 61 -6.13 4.39 -0.71
CA HIS A 61 -6.83 4.66 0.57
C HIS A 61 -7.06 6.14 0.89
N LEU A 62 -7.37 6.96 -0.10
CA LEU A 62 -7.66 8.39 0.05
C LEU A 62 -9.04 8.81 -0.45
N ASP A 63 -9.84 7.86 -0.93
CA ASP A 63 -11.26 8.03 -1.26
C ASP A 63 -12.12 7.25 -0.26
N SER A 64 -13.20 7.86 0.20
CA SER A 64 -14.15 7.22 1.12
C SER A 64 -15.26 6.50 0.34
N PRO A 65 -15.66 5.29 0.76
CA PRO A 65 -16.76 4.58 0.13
C PRO A 65 -18.12 5.17 0.49
N TYR A 66 -18.94 5.41 -0.55
CA TYR A 66 -20.33 5.82 -0.44
C TYR A 66 -21.26 4.73 -1.02
N LYS A 67 -22.50 4.63 -0.49
CA LYS A 67 -23.48 3.67 -0.99
C LYS A 67 -23.92 4.01 -2.42
N PRO A 68 -24.17 2.99 -3.28
CA PRO A 68 -23.94 1.58 -3.07
C PRO A 68 -22.44 1.24 -3.05
N TYR A 69 -22.00 0.43 -2.06
CA TYR A 69 -20.59 0.05 -1.96
C TYR A 69 -20.20 -0.95 -3.05
N VAL A 70 -18.95 -0.88 -3.51
CA VAL A 70 -18.37 -1.91 -4.40
C VAL A 70 -18.32 -3.24 -3.63
N ASP A 71 -18.82 -4.34 -4.25
CA ASP A 71 -18.84 -5.67 -3.61
C ASP A 71 -17.43 -6.29 -3.62
N THR A 72 -16.63 -5.90 -2.65
CA THR A 72 -15.29 -6.42 -2.42
C THR A 72 -15.14 -6.94 -0.98
N TYR A 73 -14.12 -7.76 -0.73
CA TYR A 73 -13.84 -8.37 0.57
C TYR A 73 -13.92 -7.35 1.74
N ASN A 74 -13.26 -6.22 1.61
CA ASN A 74 -13.19 -5.19 2.65
C ASN A 74 -14.50 -4.38 2.82
N ASN A 75 -15.52 -4.62 1.98
CA ASN A 75 -16.81 -3.91 2.05
C ASN A 75 -17.95 -4.77 2.58
N ARG A 76 -17.71 -6.05 2.87
CA ARG A 76 -18.74 -7.01 3.35
C ARG A 76 -19.00 -6.95 4.85
N GLY A 77 -18.21 -6.18 5.61
CA GLY A 77 -18.36 -5.99 7.05
C GLY A 77 -19.33 -4.87 7.41
N LYS A 78 -19.34 -4.50 8.70
CA LYS A 78 -20.10 -3.35 9.21
C LYS A 78 -19.60 -2.01 8.66
N VAL A 79 -18.34 -1.97 8.25
CA VAL A 79 -17.65 -0.79 7.70
C VAL A 79 -17.13 -1.16 6.32
N ALA A 80 -17.43 -0.35 5.33
CA ALA A 80 -16.85 -0.46 4.00
C ALA A 80 -15.56 0.38 3.96
N TRP A 81 -14.51 -0.16 3.34
CA TRP A 81 -13.16 0.41 3.33
C TRP A 81 -12.62 0.65 1.93
N ASN A 82 -13.08 -0.12 0.95
CA ASN A 82 -12.51 -0.09 -0.39
C ASN A 82 -13.37 0.75 -1.33
N GLU A 83 -12.75 1.69 -2.02
CA GLU A 83 -13.42 2.53 -3.00
C GLU A 83 -12.54 2.70 -4.25
N TRP A 84 -13.19 2.89 -5.37
CA TRP A 84 -12.59 3.27 -6.62
C TRP A 84 -12.18 4.75 -6.60
N CYS A 85 -11.01 5.04 -7.16
CA CYS A 85 -10.55 6.41 -7.34
C CYS A 85 -10.78 6.84 -8.78
N PRO A 86 -11.72 7.76 -9.05
CA PRO A 86 -11.98 8.23 -10.40
C PRO A 86 -10.80 9.05 -10.94
N PRO A 87 -10.61 9.13 -12.26
CA PRO A 87 -9.46 9.78 -12.88
C PRO A 87 -9.19 11.21 -12.41
N GLU A 88 -10.23 11.99 -12.18
CA GLU A 88 -10.17 13.37 -11.71
C GLU A 88 -9.68 13.55 -10.27
N ARG A 89 -9.64 12.45 -9.49
CA ARG A 89 -9.17 12.44 -8.10
C ARG A 89 -7.81 11.78 -7.93
N ARG A 90 -7.13 11.39 -9.03
CA ARG A 90 -5.82 10.71 -9.01
C ARG A 90 -4.63 11.66 -8.90
N HIS A 91 -4.87 12.95 -8.70
CA HIS A 91 -3.86 13.97 -8.45
C HIS A 91 -2.62 13.85 -9.35
N GLY A 92 -2.84 13.93 -10.66
CA GLY A 92 -1.76 13.93 -11.65
C GLY A 92 -1.23 12.54 -12.05
N PHE A 93 -1.64 11.45 -11.40
CA PHE A 93 -1.24 10.10 -11.84
C PHE A 93 -1.99 9.66 -13.09
N GLU A 94 -1.23 9.37 -14.16
CA GLU A 94 -1.75 8.99 -15.48
C GLU A 94 -1.80 7.47 -15.68
N HIS A 95 -0.78 6.76 -15.20
CA HIS A 95 -0.80 5.29 -15.14
C HIS A 95 -1.31 4.84 -13.77
N TRP A 96 -2.33 3.99 -13.77
CA TRP A 96 -3.05 3.64 -12.56
C TRP A 96 -3.37 2.15 -12.50
N ILE A 97 -2.83 1.46 -11.50
CA ILE A 97 -3.18 0.08 -11.15
C ILE A 97 -3.33 0.04 -9.62
N ALA A 98 -4.51 0.34 -9.10
CA ALA A 98 -4.65 0.58 -7.68
C ALA A 98 -6.01 0.14 -7.12
N TYR A 99 -6.11 0.17 -5.81
CA TYR A 99 -7.31 -0.07 -5.01
C TYR A 99 -7.33 0.88 -3.82
N GLY A 100 -8.50 1.08 -3.19
CA GLY A 100 -8.58 1.86 -1.96
C GLY A 100 -7.91 1.12 -0.81
N THR A 101 -8.60 0.14 -0.23
CA THR A 101 -8.08 -0.78 0.81
C THR A 101 -8.54 -2.19 0.53
N TYR A 102 -7.60 -3.13 0.45
CA TYR A 102 -7.92 -4.54 0.19
C TYR A 102 -6.90 -5.46 0.87
N ASP A 103 -7.38 -6.32 1.78
CA ASP A 103 -6.52 -7.08 2.70
C ASP A 103 -6.42 -8.58 2.38
N TYR A 104 -7.04 -9.05 1.29
CA TYR A 104 -6.86 -10.43 0.85
C TYR A 104 -5.64 -10.54 -0.09
N HIS A 105 -4.45 -10.53 0.51
CA HIS A 105 -3.17 -10.34 -0.18
C HIS A 105 -2.78 -11.42 -1.18
N LEU A 106 -3.28 -12.67 -1.02
CA LEU A 106 -3.00 -13.78 -1.95
C LEU A 106 -3.85 -13.75 -3.24
N LYS A 107 -4.91 -12.98 -3.24
CA LYS A 107 -5.77 -12.75 -4.40
C LYS A 107 -6.23 -11.29 -4.43
N PRO A 108 -5.30 -10.34 -4.61
CA PRO A 108 -5.63 -8.92 -4.62
C PRO A 108 -6.52 -8.55 -5.80
N MET A 109 -7.13 -7.38 -5.70
CA MET A 109 -7.96 -6.79 -6.75
C MET A 109 -7.45 -5.40 -7.11
N TYR A 110 -7.67 -5.01 -8.36
CA TYR A 110 -7.21 -3.70 -8.86
C TYR A 110 -8.22 -3.11 -9.83
N TRP A 111 -8.19 -1.78 -9.93
CA TRP A 111 -8.68 -1.01 -11.07
C TRP A 111 -7.49 -0.54 -11.90
N ASN A 112 -7.57 -0.68 -13.22
CA ASN A 112 -6.58 -0.11 -14.12
C ASN A 112 -6.93 1.34 -14.50
N THR A 113 -6.06 1.96 -15.29
CA THR A 113 -6.15 3.38 -15.70
C THR A 113 -7.52 3.76 -16.27
N THR A 114 -8.12 2.91 -17.08
CA THR A 114 -9.35 3.20 -17.83
C THR A 114 -10.60 2.52 -17.25
N ALA A 115 -10.44 1.73 -16.19
CA ALA A 115 -11.52 0.96 -15.62
C ALA A 115 -12.58 1.87 -14.96
N PRO A 116 -13.87 1.75 -15.30
CA PRO A 116 -14.93 2.34 -14.50
C PRO A 116 -15.06 1.60 -13.15
N ARG A 117 -15.83 2.18 -12.24
CA ARG A 117 -15.97 1.71 -10.86
C ARG A 117 -16.34 0.23 -10.71
N ASP A 118 -17.17 -0.29 -11.60
CA ASP A 118 -17.65 -1.67 -11.56
C ASP A 118 -16.76 -2.67 -12.32
N SER A 119 -15.64 -2.22 -12.88
CA SER A 119 -14.73 -3.02 -13.72
C SER A 119 -13.39 -3.26 -13.06
N PHE A 120 -13.40 -3.78 -11.84
CA PHE A 120 -12.19 -4.26 -11.17
C PHE A 120 -11.90 -5.73 -11.53
N TYR A 121 -10.66 -6.16 -11.34
CA TYR A 121 -10.23 -7.54 -11.59
C TYR A 121 -9.44 -8.10 -10.42
N TYR A 122 -9.48 -9.42 -10.28
CA TYR A 122 -8.71 -10.17 -9.29
C TYR A 122 -7.48 -10.81 -9.93
N VAL A 123 -6.41 -10.94 -9.15
CA VAL A 123 -5.15 -11.55 -9.59
C VAL A 123 -4.85 -12.77 -8.72
N ASN A 124 -4.50 -13.91 -9.35
CA ASN A 124 -4.08 -15.12 -8.63
C ASN A 124 -2.56 -15.09 -8.39
N GLN A 125 -2.10 -14.07 -7.70
CA GLN A 125 -0.71 -13.83 -7.34
C GLN A 125 -0.68 -13.00 -6.07
N TRP A 126 0.35 -13.15 -5.25
CA TRP A 126 0.52 -12.30 -4.08
C TRP A 126 0.70 -10.83 -4.46
N GLY A 127 0.01 -9.92 -3.74
CA GLY A 127 -0.06 -8.50 -4.10
C GLY A 127 1.29 -7.86 -4.41
N PRO A 128 2.27 -7.88 -3.49
CA PRO A 128 3.59 -7.30 -3.74
C PRO A 128 4.31 -7.86 -4.95
N ALA A 129 4.17 -9.16 -5.24
CA ALA A 129 4.78 -9.75 -6.43
C ALA A 129 4.14 -9.21 -7.73
N TYR A 130 2.82 -9.12 -7.76
CA TYR A 130 2.10 -8.52 -8.89
C TYR A 130 2.41 -7.03 -9.07
N GLU A 131 2.44 -6.28 -7.97
CA GLU A 131 2.74 -4.85 -7.97
C GLU A 131 4.18 -4.58 -8.47
N ALA A 132 5.14 -5.45 -8.09
CA ALA A 132 6.50 -5.41 -8.63
C ALA A 132 6.55 -5.72 -10.12
N ASP A 133 5.79 -6.74 -10.60
CA ASP A 133 5.71 -7.03 -12.04
C ASP A 133 5.19 -5.82 -12.82
N LYS A 134 4.15 -5.15 -12.30
CA LYS A 134 3.58 -3.95 -12.94
C LYS A 134 4.51 -2.73 -12.88
N ALA A 135 5.29 -2.61 -11.81
CA ALA A 135 6.33 -1.58 -11.71
C ALA A 135 7.45 -1.82 -12.75
N ILE A 136 7.88 -3.06 -12.91
CA ILE A 136 8.86 -3.46 -13.92
C ILE A 136 8.34 -3.18 -15.32
N GLU A 137 7.10 -3.58 -15.64
CA GLU A 137 6.45 -3.25 -16.91
C GLU A 137 6.44 -1.74 -17.17
N TYR A 138 6.07 -0.94 -16.16
CA TYR A 138 6.05 0.51 -16.27
C TYR A 138 7.45 1.08 -16.56
N ILE A 139 8.48 0.65 -15.82
CA ILE A 139 9.88 1.08 -16.03
C ILE A 139 10.32 0.74 -17.47
N GLN A 140 10.00 -0.46 -17.96
CA GLN A 140 10.33 -0.86 -19.33
C GLN A 140 9.64 0.01 -20.38
N LEU A 141 8.40 0.46 -20.14
CA LEU A 141 7.70 1.39 -21.02
C LEU A 141 8.32 2.79 -21.02
N GLN A 142 8.98 3.19 -19.93
CA GLN A 142 9.58 4.53 -19.80
C GLN A 142 11.05 4.59 -20.27
N LYS A 143 11.80 3.48 -20.23
CA LYS A 143 13.26 3.44 -20.42
C LYS A 143 13.78 4.13 -21.69
N ASN A 144 12.97 4.16 -22.74
CA ASN A 144 13.35 4.76 -24.04
C ASN A 144 12.69 6.13 -24.27
N LYS A 145 11.93 6.65 -23.32
CA LYS A 145 11.31 7.97 -23.44
C LYS A 145 12.27 9.05 -22.98
N GLN A 146 12.16 10.21 -23.60
CA GLN A 146 12.94 11.39 -23.19
C GLN A 146 12.35 12.06 -21.94
N GLN A 147 11.06 11.85 -21.69
CA GLN A 147 10.37 12.39 -20.53
C GLN A 147 10.81 11.66 -19.26
N PRO A 148 11.10 12.37 -18.17
CA PRO A 148 11.31 11.75 -16.89
C PRO A 148 10.03 11.09 -16.37
N PHE A 149 10.15 10.17 -15.46
CA PHE A 149 8.99 9.52 -14.85
C PHE A 149 9.03 9.58 -13.31
N ALA A 150 7.86 9.46 -12.71
CA ALA A 150 7.69 9.26 -11.28
C ALA A 150 6.73 8.08 -11.07
N LEU A 151 7.14 7.11 -10.26
CA LEU A 151 6.36 5.92 -9.96
C LEU A 151 6.23 5.74 -8.45
N VAL A 152 5.01 5.56 -7.99
CA VAL A 152 4.72 5.10 -6.63
C VAL A 152 4.32 3.63 -6.68
N VAL A 153 4.96 2.81 -5.85
CA VAL A 153 4.56 1.42 -5.62
C VAL A 153 4.19 1.28 -4.14
N SER A 154 2.91 1.11 -3.87
CA SER A 154 2.33 1.16 -2.53
C SER A 154 1.83 -0.23 -2.12
N MET A 155 2.76 -1.09 -1.72
CA MET A 155 2.47 -2.46 -1.29
C MET A 155 1.72 -2.45 0.04
N ASN A 156 0.60 -3.23 0.14
CA ASN A 156 -0.19 -3.27 1.36
C ASN A 156 0.46 -4.12 2.49
N PRO A 157 1.03 -5.30 2.25
CA PRO A 157 1.77 -6.02 3.29
C PRO A 157 2.98 -5.20 3.80
N PRO A 158 3.28 -5.28 5.10
CA PRO A 158 2.77 -6.20 6.10
C PRO A 158 1.52 -5.72 6.88
N HIS A 159 0.55 -5.08 6.23
CA HIS A 159 -0.76 -4.82 6.84
C HIS A 159 -1.45 -6.13 7.28
N THR A 160 -2.46 -6.06 8.14
CA THR A 160 -3.14 -7.24 8.70
C THR A 160 -3.59 -8.23 7.61
N GLY A 161 -3.78 -9.51 8.01
CA GLY A 161 -3.86 -10.63 7.08
C GLY A 161 -2.47 -11.28 6.92
N TYR A 162 -1.66 -11.28 8.00
CA TYR A 162 -0.27 -11.74 7.97
C TYR A 162 -0.12 -13.18 7.49
N GLU A 163 -1.14 -14.03 7.72
CA GLU A 163 -1.19 -15.41 7.21
C GLU A 163 -1.32 -15.50 5.69
N LEU A 164 -1.74 -14.39 5.04
CA LEU A 164 -1.93 -14.29 3.59
C LEU A 164 -0.62 -13.92 2.88
N VAL A 165 0.42 -14.65 3.20
CA VAL A 165 1.75 -14.56 2.59
C VAL A 165 2.14 -15.91 1.99
N PRO A 166 2.89 -15.98 0.87
CA PRO A 166 3.31 -17.23 0.24
C PRO A 166 4.12 -18.14 1.18
N ASP A 167 3.93 -19.45 1.04
CA ASP A 167 4.51 -20.44 1.95
C ASP A 167 6.04 -20.51 1.90
N ASN A 168 6.66 -20.17 0.77
CA ASN A 168 8.12 -20.05 0.68
C ASN A 168 8.69 -19.00 1.66
N TYR A 169 8.01 -17.88 1.87
CA TYR A 169 8.43 -16.88 2.87
C TYR A 169 8.13 -17.35 4.30
N LYS A 170 7.00 -18.02 4.55
CA LYS A 170 6.69 -18.63 5.86
C LYS A 170 7.75 -19.64 6.27
N ALA A 171 8.22 -20.44 5.31
CA ALA A 171 9.23 -21.48 5.55
C ALA A 171 10.54 -20.92 6.12
N ILE A 172 10.90 -19.68 5.81
CA ILE A 172 12.10 -19.00 6.33
C ILE A 172 12.02 -18.85 7.86
N TYR A 173 10.83 -18.60 8.39
CA TYR A 173 10.61 -18.29 9.80
C TYR A 173 9.94 -19.41 10.60
N LYS A 174 9.78 -20.61 10.02
CA LYS A 174 9.09 -21.73 10.68
C LYS A 174 9.73 -22.12 12.02
N ASP A 175 11.06 -22.08 12.10
CA ASP A 175 11.86 -22.48 13.25
C ASP A 175 12.32 -21.28 14.11
N LEU A 176 11.79 -20.07 13.87
CA LEU A 176 12.10 -18.89 14.68
C LEU A 176 11.66 -19.13 16.13
N ASP A 177 12.61 -19.05 17.08
CA ASP A 177 12.30 -19.09 18.50
C ASP A 177 11.69 -17.75 18.95
N VAL A 178 10.35 -17.72 19.01
CA VAL A 178 9.60 -16.51 19.37
C VAL A 178 9.80 -16.17 20.85
N GLU A 179 10.00 -17.15 21.74
CA GLU A 179 10.22 -16.86 23.16
C GLU A 179 11.61 -16.25 23.37
N ALA A 180 12.62 -16.71 22.67
CA ALA A 180 13.94 -16.07 22.67
C ALA A 180 13.88 -14.61 22.14
N LEU A 181 13.06 -14.37 21.10
CA LEU A 181 12.82 -13.02 20.61
C LEU A 181 12.15 -12.13 21.67
N CYS A 182 11.14 -12.66 22.39
CA CYS A 182 10.44 -11.94 23.46
C CYS A 182 11.33 -11.67 24.67
N ALA A 183 12.27 -12.57 24.99
CA ALA A 183 13.17 -12.41 26.14
C ALA A 183 14.03 -11.15 26.07
N ASN A 184 14.32 -10.66 24.85
CA ASN A 184 15.08 -9.43 24.60
C ASN A 184 14.21 -8.19 24.41
N ARG A 185 12.89 -8.33 24.55
CA ARG A 185 11.89 -7.28 24.28
C ARG A 185 10.94 -7.16 25.49
N PRO A 186 11.35 -6.45 26.55
CA PRO A 186 10.54 -6.32 27.79
C PRO A 186 9.25 -5.54 27.57
N ASP A 187 9.11 -4.84 26.45
CA ASP A 187 7.93 -4.14 26.00
C ASP A 187 6.86 -5.06 25.40
N ILE A 188 7.16 -6.36 25.16
CA ILE A 188 6.17 -7.34 24.69
C ILE A 188 5.47 -7.95 25.90
N PRO A 189 4.12 -7.89 25.97
CA PRO A 189 3.35 -8.46 27.08
C PRO A 189 3.56 -9.97 27.24
N ALA A 190 3.34 -10.45 28.46
CA ALA A 190 3.54 -11.84 28.81
C ALA A 190 2.64 -12.78 27.99
N LYS A 191 3.11 -14.01 27.78
CA LYS A 191 2.31 -15.10 27.22
C LYS A 191 1.07 -15.33 28.08
N GLY A 192 -0.06 -15.62 27.43
CA GLY A 192 -1.36 -15.77 28.09
C GLY A 192 -2.14 -14.45 28.21
N THR A 193 -1.56 -13.31 27.86
CA THR A 193 -2.30 -12.05 27.68
C THR A 193 -2.73 -11.88 26.25
N THR A 194 -3.83 -11.17 26.00
CA THR A 194 -4.36 -10.95 24.63
C THR A 194 -3.30 -10.42 23.68
N MET A 195 -2.53 -9.41 24.09
CA MET A 195 -1.54 -8.78 23.23
C MET A 195 -0.24 -9.59 23.16
N GLY A 196 0.14 -10.27 24.25
CA GLY A 196 1.30 -11.17 24.24
C GLY A 196 1.10 -12.37 23.32
N ASP A 197 -0.09 -12.93 23.30
CA ASP A 197 -0.44 -14.04 22.40
C ASP A 197 -0.63 -13.53 20.95
N TYR A 198 -1.17 -12.33 20.76
CA TYR A 198 -1.26 -11.71 19.44
C TYR A 198 0.13 -11.57 18.79
N PHE A 199 1.12 -11.07 19.51
CA PHE A 199 2.50 -11.01 19.03
C PHE A 199 3.01 -12.38 18.62
N ARG A 200 2.94 -13.35 19.54
CA ARG A 200 3.50 -14.71 19.35
C ARG A 200 2.88 -15.45 18.18
N ASN A 201 1.59 -15.26 17.96
CA ASN A 201 0.85 -15.93 16.90
C ASN A 201 1.13 -15.32 15.50
N ASN A 202 1.53 -14.06 15.44
CA ASN A 202 1.61 -13.34 14.17
C ASN A 202 3.03 -12.98 13.72
N ILE A 203 4.01 -12.89 14.63
CA ILE A 203 5.33 -12.31 14.32
C ILE A 203 6.08 -13.05 13.19
N ARG A 204 5.96 -14.39 13.13
CA ARG A 204 6.59 -15.18 12.04
C ARG A 204 6.04 -14.79 10.67
N ASN A 205 4.72 -14.70 10.55
CA ASN A 205 4.06 -14.32 9.32
C ASN A 205 4.31 -12.84 8.97
N TYR A 206 4.38 -11.98 9.98
CA TYR A 206 4.73 -10.57 9.80
C TYR A 206 6.14 -10.43 9.20
N TYR A 207 7.13 -11.16 9.72
CA TYR A 207 8.47 -11.18 9.15
C TYR A 207 8.50 -11.79 7.75
N ALA A 208 7.72 -12.84 7.50
CA ALA A 208 7.56 -13.42 6.17
C ALA A 208 7.02 -12.40 5.16
N CYS A 209 6.02 -11.58 5.56
CA CYS A 209 5.52 -10.48 4.73
C CYS A 209 6.60 -9.46 4.42
N ILE A 210 7.39 -9.05 5.42
CA ILE A 210 8.48 -8.07 5.25
C ILE A 210 9.52 -8.61 4.27
N THR A 211 9.97 -9.86 4.45
CA THR A 211 10.96 -10.49 3.54
C THR A 211 10.44 -10.54 2.11
N GLY A 212 9.17 -10.91 1.93
CA GLY A 212 8.60 -10.95 0.59
C GLY A 212 8.45 -9.55 -0.05
N VAL A 213 8.12 -8.53 0.73
CA VAL A 213 8.10 -7.12 0.25
C VAL A 213 9.51 -6.69 -0.14
N ASP A 214 10.51 -6.94 0.70
CA ASP A 214 11.92 -6.59 0.46
C ASP A 214 12.44 -7.21 -0.84
N GLU A 215 12.18 -8.52 -1.05
CA GLU A 215 12.55 -9.21 -2.29
C GLU A 215 11.91 -8.55 -3.53
N ASN A 216 10.63 -8.18 -3.45
CA ASN A 216 9.94 -7.56 -4.56
C ASN A 216 10.38 -6.11 -4.81
N VAL A 217 10.73 -5.36 -3.78
CA VAL A 217 11.40 -4.06 -3.93
C VAL A 217 12.77 -4.23 -4.59
N GLY A 218 13.54 -5.26 -4.18
CA GLY A 218 14.81 -5.62 -4.81
C GLY A 218 14.67 -5.86 -6.32
N ARG A 219 13.62 -6.56 -6.75
CA ARG A 219 13.33 -6.80 -8.19
C ARG A 219 13.13 -5.50 -8.97
N ILE A 220 12.43 -4.52 -8.38
CA ILE A 220 12.21 -3.19 -9.00
C ILE A 220 13.54 -2.43 -9.12
N ILE A 221 14.35 -2.43 -8.06
CA ILE A 221 15.67 -1.78 -8.06
C ILE A 221 16.60 -2.43 -9.10
N ASP A 222 16.60 -3.75 -9.20
CA ASP A 222 17.40 -4.47 -10.19
C ASP A 222 16.96 -4.17 -11.62
N GLU A 223 15.67 -3.91 -11.85
CA GLU A 223 15.19 -3.48 -13.16
C GLU A 223 15.69 -2.07 -13.53
N LEU A 224 15.71 -1.13 -12.57
CA LEU A 224 16.31 0.19 -12.79
C LEU A 224 17.80 0.07 -13.15
N LYS A 225 18.55 -0.78 -12.44
CA LYS A 225 19.97 -1.03 -12.71
C LYS A 225 20.20 -1.65 -14.08
N ARG A 226 19.43 -2.69 -14.42
CA ARG A 226 19.53 -3.39 -15.71
C ARG A 226 19.28 -2.48 -16.91
N ASN A 227 18.45 -1.45 -16.75
CA ASN A 227 18.15 -0.48 -17.79
C ASN A 227 19.01 0.79 -17.74
N GLY A 228 20.01 0.86 -16.86
CA GLY A 228 20.89 2.03 -16.71
C GLY A 228 20.18 3.29 -16.20
N LEU A 229 19.03 3.11 -15.51
CA LEU A 229 18.22 4.20 -14.98
C LEU A 229 18.52 4.53 -13.53
N PHE A 230 19.15 3.62 -12.80
CA PHE A 230 19.30 3.70 -11.34
C PHE A 230 20.10 4.95 -10.91
N ASP A 231 21.21 5.27 -11.58
CA ASP A 231 22.09 6.38 -11.19
C ASP A 231 21.45 7.76 -11.41
N ASN A 232 20.39 7.83 -12.23
CA ASN A 232 19.60 9.04 -12.48
C ASN A 232 18.17 8.93 -11.92
N THR A 233 17.97 8.10 -10.90
CA THR A 233 16.67 7.92 -10.24
C THR A 233 16.80 8.17 -8.74
N ILE A 234 16.00 9.06 -8.20
CA ILE A 234 15.84 9.20 -6.76
C ILE A 234 14.91 8.07 -6.28
N VAL A 235 15.46 7.17 -5.47
CA VAL A 235 14.69 6.08 -4.86
C VAL A 235 14.35 6.45 -3.41
N VAL A 236 13.06 6.48 -3.10
CA VAL A 236 12.56 6.73 -1.74
C VAL A 236 11.87 5.46 -1.24
N PHE A 237 12.40 4.86 -0.18
CA PHE A 237 11.76 3.75 0.54
C PHE A 237 11.22 4.27 1.87
N THR A 238 9.92 4.13 2.07
CA THR A 238 9.24 4.63 3.27
C THR A 238 8.01 3.79 3.61
N SER A 239 7.37 4.09 4.74
CA SER A 239 6.12 3.49 5.18
C SER A 239 5.12 4.61 5.50
N ASP A 240 3.81 4.35 5.34
CA ASP A 240 2.77 5.29 5.80
C ASP A 240 2.73 5.34 7.34
N HIS A 241 2.86 4.20 8.01
CA HIS A 241 3.05 4.06 9.46
C HIS A 241 3.57 2.65 9.77
N GLY A 242 3.79 2.34 11.03
CA GLY A 242 4.15 1.00 11.50
C GLY A 242 3.04 0.35 12.34
N ILE A 243 3.35 -0.83 12.88
CA ILE A 243 2.51 -1.53 13.84
C ILE A 243 3.35 -2.01 15.01
N CYS A 244 2.85 -1.83 16.24
CA CYS A 244 3.54 -2.23 17.46
C CYS A 244 3.45 -3.74 17.73
N MET A 245 2.59 -4.48 17.05
CA MET A 245 2.38 -5.93 17.26
C MET A 245 2.05 -6.32 18.70
N GLY A 246 1.46 -5.40 19.46
CA GLY A 246 1.14 -5.62 20.87
C GLY A 246 2.21 -5.14 21.85
N ALA A 247 3.34 -4.62 21.38
CA ALA A 247 4.32 -3.92 22.20
C ALA A 247 3.80 -2.52 22.61
N HIS A 248 4.23 -2.00 23.77
CA HIS A 248 3.83 -0.72 24.43
C HIS A 248 2.47 -0.74 25.10
#